data_503bef5136179e9aed6fcaa7c2870cd3
#
_entry.id   503bef5136179e9aed6fcaa7c2870cd3
#
_cell.length_a   1.000
_cell.length_b   1.000
_cell.length_c   1.000
_cell.angle_alpha   90.00
_cell.angle_beta   90.00
_cell.angle_gamma   90.00
#
_symmetry.space_group_name_H-M   'P 1'
#
loop_
_entity.id
_entity.type
_entity.pdbx_description
1 polymer ?
#
loop_
_entity_poly.entity_id
_entity_poly.type
_entity_poly.pdbx_seq_one_letter_code
_entity_poly.pdbx_strand_id
1 'polypeptide(L)'
;MKRPLALLLACLAAVASVSLAGALQAVDGVALKIAVDRWSASAEGVRAVAFEAAYAVRQVEVGLASVMGAFFGLTVLLYGTAVLLSPVAPSWLGVFGTLAGLATVISSVVQAHTGFSDVAMATSMPSSLLVLVWSICVGIFLLRTARATHNTA
;
A
#
# COMPACT_ATOMS: atom_id res chain seq x y z
N MET A 1 -8.06 11.77 -18.86
CA MET A 1 -9.07 11.29 -17.90
C MET A 1 -9.71 12.50 -17.20
N LYS A 2 -11.05 12.56 -17.04
CA LYS A 2 -11.69 13.68 -16.34
C LYS A 2 -11.44 13.54 -14.82
N ARG A 3 -11.15 14.64 -14.13
CA ARG A 3 -10.87 14.69 -12.69
C ARG A 3 -11.87 13.90 -11.81
N PRO A 4 -13.21 14.00 -12.00
CA PRO A 4 -14.15 13.24 -11.18
C PRO A 4 -14.02 11.73 -11.34
N LEU A 5 -13.70 11.25 -12.55
CA LEU A 5 -13.44 9.83 -12.76
C LEU A 5 -12.16 9.36 -12.04
N ALA A 6 -11.09 10.16 -12.06
CA ALA A 6 -9.86 9.85 -11.32
C ALA A 6 -10.12 9.73 -9.82
N LEU A 7 -10.91 10.64 -9.24
CA LEU A 7 -11.27 10.60 -7.83
C LEU A 7 -12.13 9.38 -7.47
N LEU A 8 -13.13 9.04 -8.30
CA LEU A 8 -13.96 7.86 -8.10
C LEU A 8 -13.11 6.58 -8.12
N LEU A 9 -12.26 6.42 -9.11
CA LEU A 9 -11.36 5.26 -9.21
C LEU A 9 -10.38 5.21 -8.03
N ALA A 10 -9.86 6.35 -7.58
CA ALA A 10 -9.01 6.42 -6.40
C ALA A 10 -9.74 5.95 -5.13
N CYS A 11 -10.99 6.37 -4.92
CA CYS A 11 -11.81 5.92 -3.80
C CYS A 11 -12.05 4.40 -3.84
N LEU A 12 -12.38 3.85 -5.02
CA LEU A 12 -12.58 2.40 -5.18
C LEU A 12 -11.30 1.62 -4.88
N ALA A 13 -10.16 2.09 -5.38
CA ALA A 13 -8.86 1.49 -5.11
C ALA A 13 -8.48 1.57 -3.62
N ALA A 14 -8.81 2.69 -2.95
CA ALA A 14 -8.59 2.85 -1.51
C ALA A 14 -9.43 1.86 -0.69
N VAL A 15 -10.72 1.70 -1.02
CA VAL A 15 -11.60 0.72 -0.36
C VAL A 15 -11.06 -0.70 -0.55
N ALA A 16 -10.64 -1.07 -1.76
CA ALA A 16 -10.04 -2.36 -2.04
C ALA A 16 -8.76 -2.58 -1.21
N SER A 17 -7.87 -1.58 -1.15
CA SER A 17 -6.64 -1.64 -0.35
C SER A 17 -6.93 -1.86 1.13
N VAL A 18 -7.86 -1.12 1.73
CA VAL A 18 -8.23 -1.24 3.15
C VAL A 18 -8.87 -2.60 3.43
N SER A 19 -9.73 -3.11 2.53
CA SER A 19 -10.32 -4.45 2.67
C SER A 19 -9.27 -5.55 2.65
N LEU A 20 -8.30 -5.44 1.74
CA LEU A 20 -7.16 -6.37 1.66
C LEU A 20 -6.24 -6.27 2.87
N ALA A 21 -6.05 -5.07 3.45
CA ALA A 21 -5.30 -4.90 4.69
C ALA A 21 -5.96 -5.66 5.85
N GLY A 22 -7.29 -5.63 5.96
CA GLY A 22 -8.02 -6.42 6.95
C GLY A 22 -7.82 -7.93 6.77
N ALA A 23 -7.91 -8.43 5.53
CA ALA A 23 -7.65 -9.83 5.22
C ALA A 23 -6.19 -10.22 5.51
N LEU A 24 -5.23 -9.36 5.17
CA LEU A 24 -3.82 -9.56 5.45
C LEU A 24 -3.55 -9.71 6.96
N GLN A 25 -4.17 -8.88 7.80
CA GLN A 25 -4.03 -8.96 9.26
C GLN A 25 -4.58 -10.27 9.82
N ALA A 26 -5.65 -10.83 9.25
CA ALA A 26 -6.16 -12.12 9.65
C ALA A 26 -5.20 -13.28 9.30
N VAL A 27 -4.53 -13.17 8.16
CA VAL A 27 -3.55 -14.19 7.72
C VAL A 27 -2.25 -14.06 8.52
N ASP A 28 -1.64 -12.87 8.56
CA ASP A 28 -0.36 -12.62 9.25
C ASP A 28 -0.51 -12.74 10.79
N GLY A 29 -1.47 -12.02 11.37
CA GLY A 29 -1.62 -11.93 12.82
C GLY A 29 -2.23 -13.20 13.46
N VAL A 30 -3.00 -14.01 12.74
CA VAL A 30 -3.69 -15.16 13.31
C VAL A 30 -3.26 -16.47 12.65
N ALA A 31 -3.48 -16.61 11.33
CA ALA A 31 -3.27 -17.89 10.67
C ALA A 31 -1.79 -18.29 10.64
N LEU A 32 -0.90 -17.36 10.30
CA LEU A 32 0.55 -17.60 10.28
C LEU A 32 1.07 -17.90 11.68
N LYS A 33 0.65 -17.11 12.68
CA LYS A 33 1.05 -17.36 14.08
C LYS A 33 0.67 -18.76 14.52
N ILE A 34 -0.57 -19.20 14.30
CA ILE A 34 -1.02 -20.55 14.66
C ILE A 34 -0.20 -21.62 13.93
N ALA A 35 0.09 -21.42 12.64
CA ALA A 35 0.87 -22.37 11.85
C ALA A 35 2.32 -22.48 12.37
N VAL A 36 2.95 -21.37 12.72
CA VAL A 36 4.30 -21.32 13.30
C VAL A 36 4.34 -21.92 14.70
N ASP A 37 3.36 -21.64 15.56
CA ASP A 37 3.25 -22.23 16.90
C ASP A 37 3.13 -23.77 16.81
N ARG A 38 2.32 -24.29 15.88
CA ARG A 38 2.21 -25.73 15.60
C ARG A 38 3.51 -26.34 15.11
N TRP A 39 4.19 -25.68 14.17
CA TRP A 39 5.50 -26.11 13.69
C TRP A 39 6.52 -26.18 14.81
N SER A 40 6.62 -25.16 15.64
CA SER A 40 7.58 -25.09 16.75
C SER A 40 7.33 -26.17 17.81
N ALA A 41 6.06 -26.53 18.06
CA ALA A 41 5.65 -27.57 19.02
C ALA A 41 5.66 -28.99 18.43
N SER A 42 5.93 -29.16 17.13
CA SER A 42 5.85 -30.45 16.46
C SER A 42 7.01 -31.39 16.80
N ALA A 43 6.71 -32.68 17.02
CA ALA A 43 7.71 -33.72 17.14
C ALA A 43 8.52 -33.89 15.84
N GLU A 44 9.76 -34.40 15.93
CA GLU A 44 10.70 -34.46 14.84
C GLU A 44 10.14 -35.18 13.59
N GLY A 45 9.36 -36.26 13.76
CA GLY A 45 8.80 -37.03 12.65
C GLY A 45 7.72 -36.32 11.83
N VAL A 46 7.09 -35.25 12.33
CA VAL A 46 6.05 -34.48 11.63
C VAL A 46 6.43 -33.01 11.39
N ARG A 47 7.59 -32.62 11.86
CA ARG A 47 8.06 -31.21 11.83
C ARG A 47 8.18 -30.65 10.42
N ALA A 48 8.63 -31.46 9.46
CA ALA A 48 8.73 -31.05 8.07
C ALA A 48 7.35 -30.72 7.46
N VAL A 49 6.33 -31.56 7.72
CA VAL A 49 4.98 -31.32 7.23
C VAL A 49 4.38 -30.06 7.86
N ALA A 50 4.61 -29.85 9.16
CA ALA A 50 4.15 -28.64 9.85
C ALA A 50 4.84 -27.38 9.31
N PHE A 51 6.12 -27.47 8.93
CA PHE A 51 6.85 -26.38 8.28
C PHE A 51 6.25 -26.03 6.93
N GLU A 52 5.98 -27.03 6.07
CA GLU A 52 5.38 -26.80 4.76
C GLU A 52 4.00 -26.13 4.88
N ALA A 53 3.20 -26.51 5.88
CA ALA A 53 1.93 -25.85 6.16
C ALA A 53 2.10 -24.38 6.57
N ALA A 54 3.05 -24.06 7.44
CA ALA A 54 3.36 -22.69 7.83
C ALA A 54 3.91 -21.87 6.65
N TYR A 55 4.75 -22.48 5.82
CA TYR A 55 5.28 -21.86 4.61
C TYR A 55 4.18 -21.54 3.59
N ALA A 56 3.22 -22.44 3.40
CA ALA A 56 2.07 -22.18 2.52
C ALA A 56 1.24 -20.97 2.98
N VAL A 57 1.00 -20.84 4.29
CA VAL A 57 0.32 -19.65 4.86
C VAL A 57 1.13 -18.38 4.61
N ARG A 58 2.46 -18.44 4.76
CA ARG A 58 3.37 -17.33 4.45
C ARG A 58 3.28 -16.90 2.99
N GLN A 59 3.14 -17.83 2.03
CA GLN A 59 2.98 -17.46 0.61
C GLN A 59 1.65 -16.74 0.35
N VAL A 60 0.57 -17.13 1.04
CA VAL A 60 -0.72 -16.41 0.97
C VAL A 60 -0.57 -14.98 1.51
N GLU A 61 0.14 -14.79 2.63
CA GLU A 61 0.44 -13.47 3.19
C GLU A 61 1.22 -12.59 2.20
N VAL A 62 2.29 -13.11 1.59
CA VAL A 62 3.06 -12.40 0.55
C VAL A 62 2.16 -11.95 -0.60
N GLY A 63 1.30 -12.84 -1.08
CA GLY A 63 0.34 -12.53 -2.13
C GLY A 63 -0.63 -11.40 -1.74
N LEU A 64 -1.24 -11.49 -0.56
CA LEU A 64 -2.16 -10.47 -0.05
C LEU A 64 -1.45 -9.12 0.15
N ALA A 65 -0.25 -9.11 0.73
CA ALA A 65 0.54 -7.89 0.93
C ALA A 65 0.88 -7.21 -0.40
N SER A 66 1.25 -7.99 -1.41
CA SER A 66 1.57 -7.48 -2.75
C SER A 66 0.35 -6.88 -3.45
N VAL A 67 -0.79 -7.56 -3.42
CA VAL A 67 -2.03 -7.05 -4.03
C VAL A 67 -2.54 -5.81 -3.27
N MET A 68 -2.52 -5.81 -1.94
CA MET A 68 -2.85 -4.65 -1.12
C MET A 68 -1.97 -3.45 -1.47
N GLY A 69 -0.66 -3.65 -1.55
CA GLY A 69 0.31 -2.61 -1.91
C GLY A 69 0.07 -2.05 -3.32
N ALA A 70 -0.29 -2.90 -4.29
CA ALA A 70 -0.62 -2.48 -5.64
C ALA A 70 -1.88 -1.59 -5.67
N PHE A 71 -2.95 -1.95 -4.96
CA PHE A 71 -4.15 -1.10 -4.83
C PHE A 71 -3.87 0.19 -4.07
N PHE A 72 -3.03 0.16 -3.05
CA PHE A 72 -2.59 1.34 -2.33
C PHE A 72 -1.79 2.29 -3.24
N GLY A 73 -0.82 1.75 -3.99
CA GLY A 73 -0.06 2.52 -4.97
C GLY A 73 -0.95 3.12 -6.08
N LEU A 74 -1.93 2.35 -6.56
CA LEU A 74 -2.92 2.83 -7.52
C LEU A 74 -3.78 3.96 -6.94
N THR A 75 -4.17 3.86 -5.67
CA THR A 75 -4.88 4.92 -4.95
C THR A 75 -4.08 6.22 -4.96
N VAL A 76 -2.81 6.17 -4.55
CA VAL A 76 -1.92 7.34 -4.50
C VAL A 76 -1.69 7.92 -5.89
N LEU A 77 -1.46 7.07 -6.91
CA LEU A 77 -1.29 7.47 -8.30
C LEU A 77 -2.51 8.22 -8.84
N LEU A 78 -3.71 7.70 -8.59
CA LEU A 78 -4.96 8.31 -9.06
C LEU A 78 -5.27 9.61 -8.32
N TYR A 79 -5.02 9.69 -7.00
CA TYR A 79 -5.13 10.96 -6.27
C TYR A 79 -4.09 11.97 -6.75
N GLY A 80 -2.84 11.57 -6.95
CA GLY A 80 -1.80 12.42 -7.54
C GLY A 80 -2.23 12.97 -8.91
N THR A 81 -2.76 12.12 -9.77
CA THR A 81 -3.31 12.52 -11.07
C THR A 81 -4.50 13.49 -10.92
N ALA A 82 -5.40 13.26 -9.97
CA ALA A 82 -6.52 14.16 -9.72
C ALA A 82 -6.07 15.54 -9.20
N VAL A 83 -5.01 15.58 -8.37
CA VAL A 83 -4.35 16.81 -7.93
C VAL A 83 -3.68 17.52 -9.10
N LEU A 84 -3.00 16.80 -9.98
CA LEU A 84 -2.37 17.35 -11.19
C LEU A 84 -3.39 18.01 -12.14
N LEU A 85 -4.59 17.44 -12.23
CA LEU A 85 -5.71 17.98 -13.02
C LEU A 85 -6.48 19.09 -12.32
N SER A 86 -6.10 19.46 -11.09
CA SER A 86 -6.78 20.50 -10.32
C SER A 86 -6.24 21.89 -10.69
N PRO A 87 -7.12 22.86 -10.96
CA PRO A 87 -6.70 24.23 -11.25
C PRO A 87 -6.21 25.00 -10.03
N VAL A 88 -6.50 24.51 -8.81
CA VAL A 88 -6.18 25.20 -7.54
C VAL A 88 -4.97 24.61 -6.83
N ALA A 89 -4.55 23.42 -7.19
CA ALA A 89 -3.41 22.76 -6.58
C ALA A 89 -2.13 22.97 -7.41
N PRO A 90 -0.96 23.12 -6.78
CA PRO A 90 0.29 23.25 -7.50
C PRO A 90 0.63 21.94 -8.23
N SER A 91 0.99 22.04 -9.52
CA SER A 91 1.23 20.89 -10.40
C SER A 91 2.32 19.95 -9.88
N TRP A 92 3.37 20.48 -9.21
CA TRP A 92 4.44 19.67 -8.63
C TRP A 92 3.91 18.65 -7.61
N LEU A 93 2.86 19.02 -6.85
CA LEU A 93 2.25 18.15 -5.85
C LEU A 93 1.52 16.97 -6.50
N GLY A 94 0.86 17.21 -7.64
CA GLY A 94 0.24 16.18 -8.45
C GLY A 94 1.25 15.24 -9.11
N VAL A 95 2.33 15.80 -9.70
CA VAL A 95 3.43 15.01 -10.29
C VAL A 95 4.07 14.13 -9.23
N PHE A 96 4.39 14.70 -8.07
CA PHE A 96 5.00 13.96 -6.96
C PHE A 96 4.13 12.77 -6.52
N GLY A 97 2.81 12.98 -6.31
CA GLY A 97 1.89 11.91 -5.94
C GLY A 97 1.77 10.82 -7.00
N THR A 98 1.72 11.20 -8.27
CA THR A 98 1.68 10.25 -9.39
C THR A 98 2.94 9.36 -9.42
N LEU A 99 4.11 9.96 -9.25
CA LEU A 99 5.38 9.22 -9.22
C LEU A 99 5.50 8.33 -7.96
N ALA A 100 5.10 8.83 -6.79
CA ALA A 100 5.10 8.05 -5.55
C ALA A 100 4.17 6.84 -5.64
N GLY A 101 2.97 7.02 -6.20
CA GLY A 101 2.02 5.93 -6.45
C GLY A 101 2.56 4.89 -7.44
N LEU A 102 3.16 5.34 -8.54
CA LEU A 102 3.79 4.44 -9.52
C LEU A 102 4.94 3.63 -8.90
N ALA A 103 5.81 4.28 -8.13
CA ALA A 103 6.89 3.60 -7.41
C ALA A 103 6.35 2.53 -6.46
N THR A 104 5.24 2.80 -5.77
CA THR A 104 4.59 1.83 -4.88
C THR A 104 4.01 0.64 -5.64
N VAL A 105 3.36 0.86 -6.79
CA VAL A 105 2.88 -0.24 -7.65
C VAL A 105 4.04 -1.11 -8.12
N ILE A 106 5.13 -0.52 -8.59
CA ILE A 106 6.33 -1.25 -9.03
C ILE A 106 6.91 -2.08 -7.87
N SER A 107 7.05 -1.48 -6.69
CA SER A 107 7.53 -2.18 -5.49
C SER A 107 6.65 -3.37 -5.13
N SER A 108 5.32 -3.24 -5.24
CA SER A 108 4.38 -4.32 -4.98
C SER A 108 4.51 -5.48 -5.97
N VAL A 109 4.77 -5.19 -7.24
CA VAL A 109 5.07 -6.21 -8.26
C VAL A 109 6.39 -6.92 -7.94
N VAL A 110 7.43 -6.18 -7.57
CA VAL A 110 8.71 -6.79 -7.12
C VAL A 110 8.47 -7.72 -5.94
N GLN A 111 7.73 -7.29 -4.92
CA GLN A 111 7.39 -8.11 -3.76
C GLN A 111 6.59 -9.36 -4.13
N ALA A 112 5.67 -9.28 -5.09
CA ALA A 112 4.91 -10.44 -5.57
C ALA A 112 5.81 -11.54 -6.16
N HIS A 113 6.92 -11.16 -6.80
CA HIS A 113 7.85 -12.10 -7.42
C HIS A 113 8.98 -12.55 -6.49
N THR A 114 9.41 -11.71 -5.54
CA THR A 114 10.58 -11.97 -4.70
C THR A 114 10.24 -12.26 -3.24
N GLY A 115 8.97 -12.17 -2.86
CA GLY A 115 8.53 -12.25 -1.47
C GLY A 115 9.04 -11.08 -0.63
N PHE A 116 9.14 -11.29 0.69
CA PHE A 116 9.78 -10.34 1.62
C PHE A 116 11.31 -10.51 1.60
N SER A 117 11.91 -10.09 0.51
CA SER A 117 13.36 -10.16 0.26
C SER A 117 14.03 -8.80 0.44
N ASP A 118 15.37 -8.78 0.47
CA ASP A 118 16.15 -7.54 0.50
C ASP A 118 15.84 -6.66 -0.73
N VAL A 119 15.58 -7.26 -1.89
CA VAL A 119 15.20 -6.54 -3.12
C VAL A 119 13.83 -5.87 -2.95
N ALA A 120 12.85 -6.60 -2.37
CA ALA A 120 11.55 -6.02 -2.05
C ALA A 120 11.69 -4.88 -1.04
N MET A 121 12.49 -5.03 0.00
CA MET A 121 12.76 -3.97 0.99
C MET A 121 13.43 -2.75 0.36
N ALA A 122 14.43 -2.96 -0.49
CA ALA A 122 15.14 -1.87 -1.18
C ALA A 122 14.24 -1.02 -2.09
N THR A 123 13.13 -1.58 -2.58
CA THR A 123 12.13 -0.86 -3.40
C THR A 123 10.98 -0.31 -2.57
N SER A 124 10.52 -1.03 -1.54
CA SER A 124 9.36 -0.64 -0.72
C SER A 124 9.66 0.48 0.27
N MET A 125 10.84 0.51 0.88
CA MET A 125 11.20 1.58 1.81
C MET A 125 11.24 2.96 1.15
N PRO A 126 11.94 3.16 0.03
CA PRO A 126 11.92 4.45 -0.65
C PRO A 126 10.53 4.85 -1.14
N SER A 127 9.75 3.92 -1.71
CA SER A 127 8.41 4.21 -2.20
C SER A 127 7.46 4.61 -1.06
N SER A 128 7.54 3.95 0.09
CA SER A 128 6.76 4.30 1.29
C SER A 128 7.14 5.69 1.82
N LEU A 129 8.43 6.03 1.82
CA LEU A 129 8.90 7.35 2.22
C LEU A 129 8.38 8.45 1.28
N LEU A 130 8.38 8.20 -0.04
CA LEU A 130 7.81 9.14 -1.01
C LEU A 130 6.33 9.38 -0.76
N VAL A 131 5.55 8.33 -0.50
CA VAL A 131 4.12 8.45 -0.17
C VAL A 131 3.91 9.22 1.13
N LEU A 132 4.70 8.95 2.16
CA LEU A 132 4.62 9.66 3.44
C LEU A 132 4.88 11.16 3.26
N VAL A 133 5.97 11.52 2.59
CA VAL A 133 6.33 12.93 2.33
C VAL A 133 5.24 13.61 1.49
N TRP A 134 4.75 12.94 0.44
CA TRP A 134 3.65 13.45 -0.36
C TRP A 134 2.39 13.70 0.46
N SER A 135 2.01 12.77 1.34
CA SER A 135 0.83 12.89 2.20
C SER A 135 0.94 14.08 3.15
N ILE A 136 2.13 14.32 3.72
CA ILE A 136 2.41 15.50 4.55
C ILE A 136 2.25 16.79 3.73
N CYS A 137 2.81 16.84 2.51
CA CYS A 137 2.70 18.00 1.62
C CYS A 137 1.25 18.30 1.26
N VAL A 138 0.45 17.28 0.95
CA VAL A 138 -1.00 17.42 0.69
C VAL A 138 -1.71 17.95 1.93
N GLY A 139 -1.43 17.39 3.10
CA GLY A 139 -2.03 17.83 4.38
C GLY A 139 -1.74 19.31 4.65
N ILE A 140 -0.48 19.75 4.49
CA ILE A 140 -0.10 21.16 4.66
C ILE A 140 -0.81 22.06 3.64
N PHE A 141 -0.88 21.62 2.38
CA PHE A 141 -1.58 22.37 1.34
C PHE A 141 -3.06 22.57 1.68
N LEU A 142 -3.75 21.51 2.08
CA LEU A 142 -5.18 21.57 2.45
C LEU A 142 -5.43 22.48 3.65
N LEU A 143 -4.58 22.39 4.70
CA LEU A 143 -4.68 23.25 5.88
C LEU A 143 -4.51 24.73 5.54
N ARG A 144 -3.53 25.07 4.67
CA ARG A 144 -3.32 26.44 4.23
C ARG A 144 -4.47 26.98 3.42
N THR A 145 -5.04 26.18 2.52
CA THR A 145 -6.17 26.58 1.69
C THR A 145 -7.44 26.80 2.55
N ALA A 146 -7.71 25.90 3.51
CA ALA A 146 -8.84 26.03 4.42
C ALA A 146 -8.76 27.31 5.28
N ARG A 147 -7.56 27.66 5.79
CA ARG A 147 -7.37 28.89 6.56
C ARG A 147 -7.57 30.16 5.72
N ALA A 148 -7.12 30.15 4.46
CA ALA A 148 -7.31 31.29 3.56
C ALA A 148 -8.80 31.57 3.28
N THR A 149 -9.61 30.54 3.08
CA THR A 149 -11.06 30.71 2.85
C THR A 149 -11.81 31.18 4.09
N HIS A 150 -11.40 30.77 5.28
CA HIS A 150 -12.02 31.23 6.54
C HIS A 150 -11.76 32.71 6.84
N ASN A 151 -10.60 33.25 6.43
CA ASN A 151 -10.23 34.65 6.68
C ASN A 151 -10.88 35.63 5.68
N THR A 152 -11.54 35.13 4.64
CA THR A 152 -12.21 35.97 3.60
C THR A 152 -13.75 35.95 3.72
N ALA A 153 -14.30 35.20 4.66
CA ALA A 153 -15.73 35.13 4.98
C ALA A 153 -16.04 35.95 6.23
#